data_ae86a11378acc2d09a94b4c0faaacf15
#
_entry.id   ae86a11378acc2d09a94b4c0faaacf15
#
_cell.length_a   1.000
_cell.length_b   1.000
_cell.length_c   1.000
_cell.angle_alpha   90.00
_cell.angle_beta   90.00
_cell.angle_gamma   90.00
#
_symmetry.space_group_name_H-M   'P 1'
#
loop_
_entity.id
_entity.type
_entity.pdbx_description
1 polymer ?
#
loop_
_entity_poly.entity_id
_entity_poly.type
_entity_poly.pdbx_seq_one_letter_code
_entity_poly.pdbx_strand_id
1 'polypeptide(L)' 'MLDIAELTKEAVGKWVVYASSFGKPEKGRIKSWNDKYVFVVYKCDHQWNRFQDFTGAATDPEELSFTIKGELV' A
#
# COMPACT_ATOMS: atom_id res chain seq x y z
N MET A 1 -8.34 3.49 -7.53
CA MET A 1 -8.72 2.07 -7.37
C MET A 1 -7.62 1.17 -7.92
N LEU A 2 -7.25 0.18 -7.17
CA LEU A 2 -6.17 -0.72 -7.52
C LEU A 2 -6.75 -2.08 -7.91
N ASP A 3 -6.27 -2.66 -9.02
CA ASP A 3 -6.77 -3.94 -9.49
C ASP A 3 -5.74 -5.04 -9.18
N ILE A 4 -6.10 -5.94 -8.27
CA ILE A 4 -5.22 -7.04 -7.85
C ILE A 4 -4.80 -7.90 -9.04
N ALA A 5 -5.69 -8.09 -10.01
CA ALA A 5 -5.39 -8.93 -11.16
C ALA A 5 -4.26 -8.37 -12.03
N GLU A 6 -3.98 -7.09 -11.91
CA GLU A 6 -2.93 -6.44 -12.69
C GLU A 6 -1.61 -6.33 -11.92
N LEU A 7 -1.59 -6.75 -10.67
CA LEU A 7 -0.37 -6.68 -9.86
C LEU A 7 0.63 -7.75 -10.27
N THR A 8 1.87 -7.36 -10.40
CA THR A 8 2.98 -8.27 -10.67
C THR A 8 4.00 -8.11 -9.56
N LYS A 9 5.02 -8.97 -9.56
CA LYS A 9 6.06 -8.87 -8.53
C LYS A 9 6.75 -7.50 -8.52
N GLU A 10 6.67 -6.75 -9.61
CA GLU A 10 7.21 -5.40 -9.67
C GLU A 10 6.40 -4.41 -8.82
N ALA A 11 5.18 -4.76 -8.46
CA ALA A 11 4.36 -3.92 -7.60
C ALA A 11 4.83 -3.94 -6.15
N VAL A 12 5.59 -4.96 -5.74
CA VAL A 12 6.13 -5.00 -4.38
C VAL A 12 7.03 -3.80 -4.15
N GLY A 13 6.73 -3.05 -3.11
CA GLY A 13 7.47 -1.83 -2.79
C GLY A 13 6.96 -0.56 -3.44
N LYS A 14 5.96 -0.65 -4.32
CA LYS A 14 5.38 0.55 -4.89
C LYS A 14 4.59 1.32 -3.84
N TRP A 15 4.59 2.63 -3.98
CA TRP A 15 3.89 3.52 -3.07
C TRP A 15 2.41 3.60 -3.44
N VAL A 16 1.57 3.53 -2.41
CA VAL A 16 0.11 3.63 -2.56
C VAL A 16 -0.43 4.56 -1.49
N VAL A 17 -1.63 5.06 -1.75
CA VAL A 17 -2.40 5.83 -0.78
C VAL A 17 -3.68 5.09 -0.48
N TYR A 18 -3.95 4.92 0.81
CA TYR A 18 -5.21 4.39 1.29
C TYR A 18 -6.12 5.57 1.62
N ALA A 19 -7.28 5.62 0.99
CA ALA A 19 -8.25 6.69 1.21
C ALA A 19 -9.59 6.08 1.55
N SER A 20 -9.95 6.11 2.83
CA SER A 20 -11.26 5.68 3.28
C SER A 20 -12.21 6.87 3.36
N SER A 21 -13.51 6.57 3.45
CA SER A 21 -14.53 7.61 3.55
C SER A 21 -14.47 8.40 4.86
N PHE A 22 -13.81 7.87 5.86
CA PHE A 22 -13.85 8.41 7.22
C PHE A 22 -12.52 8.91 7.74
N GLY A 23 -11.45 8.76 6.99
CA GLY A 23 -10.13 9.08 7.50
C GLY A 23 -9.32 9.92 6.54
N LYS A 24 -8.18 10.39 7.04
CA LYS A 24 -7.21 11.06 6.20
C LYS A 24 -6.49 10.04 5.33
N PRO A 25 -6.09 10.41 4.12
CA PRO A 25 -5.30 9.52 3.28
C PRO A 25 -4.02 9.10 4.00
N GLU A 26 -3.65 7.85 3.84
CA GLU A 26 -2.43 7.33 4.46
C GLU A 26 -1.58 6.66 3.39
N LYS A 27 -0.31 7.02 3.35
CA LYS A 27 0.61 6.41 2.38
C LYS A 27 1.19 5.13 2.94
N GLY A 28 1.53 4.22 2.04
CA GLY A 28 2.18 2.98 2.41
C GLY A 28 2.90 2.38 1.23
N ARG A 29 3.57 1.26 1.46
CA ARG A 29 4.22 0.50 0.40
C ARG A 29 3.65 -0.90 0.35
N ILE A 30 3.41 -1.41 -0.85
CA ILE A 30 2.87 -2.75 -1.04
C ILE A 30 3.92 -3.77 -0.60
N LYS A 31 3.52 -4.66 0.31
CA LYS A 31 4.36 -5.78 0.75
C LYS A 31 4.01 -7.05 -0.02
N SER A 32 2.73 -7.35 -0.13
CA SER A 32 2.25 -8.53 -0.84
C SER A 32 0.75 -8.37 -1.09
N TRP A 33 0.14 -9.39 -1.67
CA TRP A 33 -1.31 -9.40 -1.88
C TRP A 33 -1.77 -10.84 -2.07
N ASN A 34 -3.09 -11.03 -1.95
CA ASN A 34 -3.74 -12.26 -2.33
C ASN A 34 -4.88 -11.91 -3.29
N ASP A 35 -5.83 -12.83 -3.49
CA ASP A 35 -6.93 -12.60 -4.43
C ASP A 35 -8.02 -11.66 -3.90
N LYS A 36 -7.92 -11.23 -2.64
CA LYS A 36 -8.93 -10.35 -2.02
C LYS A 36 -8.35 -9.07 -1.48
N TYR A 37 -7.14 -9.10 -0.93
CA TYR A 37 -6.59 -7.96 -0.20
C TYR A 37 -5.16 -7.66 -0.62
N VAL A 38 -4.78 -6.41 -0.46
CA VAL A 38 -3.41 -5.97 -0.63
C VAL A 38 -2.84 -5.71 0.77
N PHE A 39 -1.69 -6.30 1.05
CA PHE A 39 -1.02 -6.10 2.33
C PHE A 39 -0.05 -4.95 2.18
N VAL A 40 -0.33 -3.86 2.89
CA VAL A 40 0.38 -2.60 2.76
C VAL A 40 1.02 -2.25 4.09
N VAL A 41 2.28 -1.86 4.04
CA VAL A 41 3.00 -1.38 5.23
C VAL A 41 2.78 0.12 5.33
N TYR A 42 2.08 0.55 6.37
CA TYR A 42 1.78 1.97 6.59
C TYR A 42 2.72 2.63 7.57
N LYS A 43 3.22 1.88 8.54
CA LYS A 43 4.06 2.41 9.60
C LYS A 43 5.31 1.56 9.74
N CYS A 44 6.45 2.17 9.59
CA CYS A 44 7.73 1.48 9.71
C CYS A 44 8.79 2.41 10.30
N ASP A 45 8.38 3.38 11.12
CA ASP A 45 9.26 4.31 11.82
C ASP A 45 10.25 5.01 10.86
N HIS A 46 9.74 5.43 9.71
CA HIS A 46 10.52 6.07 8.65
C HIS A 46 11.58 5.17 8.01
N GLN A 47 11.51 3.86 8.28
CA GLN A 47 12.44 2.90 7.68
C GLN A 47 11.83 2.28 6.42
N TRP A 48 11.45 3.12 5.47
CA TRP A 48 10.74 2.68 4.27
C TRP A 48 11.57 1.76 3.39
N ASN A 49 12.88 1.82 3.48
CA ASN A 49 13.76 0.89 2.76
C ASN A 49 13.76 -0.52 3.37
N ARG A 50 13.18 -0.66 4.56
CA ARG A 50 13.07 -1.95 5.24
C ARG A 50 11.62 -2.33 5.49
N PHE A 51 10.71 -1.85 4.65
CA PHE A 51 9.29 -2.07 4.84
C PHE A 51 8.91 -3.55 4.89
N GLN A 52 9.70 -4.41 4.24
CA GLN A 52 9.41 -5.84 4.21
C GLN A 52 9.62 -6.52 5.57
N ASP A 53 10.32 -5.87 6.48
CA ASP A 53 10.51 -6.38 7.84
C ASP A 53 9.30 -6.09 8.74
N PHE A 54 8.34 -5.32 8.25
CA PHE A 54 7.18 -4.91 9.02
C PHE A 54 5.92 -5.63 8.54
N THR A 55 4.92 -5.72 9.43
CA THR A 55 3.67 -6.40 9.10
C THR A 55 2.83 -5.55 8.16
N GLY A 56 2.37 -6.16 7.08
CA GLY A 56 1.43 -5.52 6.17
C GLY A 56 0.00 -5.62 6.67
N ALA A 57 -0.75 -4.54 6.52
CA ALA A 57 -2.16 -4.50 6.88
C ALA A 57 -3.00 -4.88 5.66
N ALA A 58 -3.95 -5.80 5.84
CA ALA A 58 -4.85 -6.20 4.77
C ALA A 58 -5.77 -5.04 4.42
N THR A 59 -5.70 -4.60 3.17
CA THR A 59 -6.42 -3.41 2.71
C THR A 59 -7.24 -3.75 1.47
N ASP A 60 -8.47 -3.24 1.43
CA ASP A 60 -9.32 -3.40 0.26
C ASP A 60 -8.70 -2.65 -0.92
N PRO A 61 -8.44 -3.34 -2.05
CA PRO A 61 -7.80 -2.68 -3.19
C PRO A 61 -8.63 -1.54 -3.78
N GLU A 62 -9.94 -1.54 -3.57
CA GLU A 62 -10.78 -0.45 -4.07
C GLU A 62 -10.49 0.87 -3.37
N GLU A 63 -9.92 0.83 -2.20
CA GLU A 63 -9.57 2.02 -1.42
C GLU A 63 -8.12 2.44 -1.60
N LEU A 64 -7.38 1.73 -2.45
CA LEU A 64 -5.99 2.02 -2.73
C LEU A 64 -5.80 2.66 -4.10
N SER A 65 -4.82 3.53 -4.19
CA SER A 65 -4.39 4.13 -5.46
C SER A 65 -2.87 4.23 -5.47
N PHE A 66 -2.27 4.04 -6.63
CA PHE A 66 -0.84 4.25 -6.77
C PHE A 66 -0.51 5.74 -6.60
N THR A 67 0.65 6.01 -6.05
CA THR A 67 1.09 7.38 -5.86
C THR A 67 2.60 7.47 -6.07
N ILE A 68 3.09 8.70 -6.15
CA ILE A 68 4.51 8.96 -6.22
C ILE A 68 5.08 8.93 -4.81
N LYS A 69 6.29 8.39 -4.67
CA LYS A 69 6.94 8.25 -3.38
C LYS A 69 6.87 9.52 -2.54
N GLY A 70 6.31 9.39 -1.36
CA GLY A 70 6.27 10.48 -0.39
C GLY A 70 5.32 11.60 -0.69
N GLU A 71 4.67 11.59 -1.84
CA GLU A 71 3.70 12.62 -2.17
C GLU A 71 2.33 12.25 -1.65
N LEU A 72 2.04 12.76 -0.51
CA LEU A 72 0.72 12.66 0.07
C LEU A 72 0.20 14.09 0.21
N VAL A 73 -0.81 14.37 -0.56
CA VAL A 73 -1.38 15.70 -0.56
C VAL A 73 -2.44 15.83 0.51
#